data_c8f53b78ac20f9acf1a734f87bc6fd49
#
_entry.id   c8f53b78ac20f9acf1a734f87bc6fd49
#
_cell.length_a   1.000
_cell.length_b   1.000
_cell.length_c   1.000
_cell.angle_alpha   90.00
_cell.angle_beta   90.00
_cell.angle_gamma   90.00
#
_symmetry.space_group_name_H-M   'P 1'
#
loop_
_entity.id
_entity.type
_entity.pdbx_description
1 polymer ?
#
loop_
_entity_poly.entity_id
_entity_poly.type
_entity_poly.pdbx_seq_one_letter_code
_entity_poly.pdbx_strand_id
1 'polypeptide(L)'
;MKFLVSLVIFSLFLNGFATAQTLIQDSCKKAFAKDPQSSYDFCVESLTQDPQSKAATTLESLVLASTKTAAAKITNLKGIVAQDLKDQRYQDIVEDLKLCLGFYKDANDSLKTALANIKSRDYDGANSNLSAALNAPGDCEDDFKEAEKKSPITNENNILYKTIVIPSAFTTML
;
A
#
# COMPACT_ATOMS: atom_id res chain seq x y z
N MET A 1 23.74 31.65 22.69
CA MET A 1 23.50 31.41 21.26
C MET A 1 23.17 29.93 20.91
N LYS A 2 23.92 28.95 21.38
CA LYS A 2 23.64 27.51 21.10
C LYS A 2 22.27 27.00 21.62
N PHE A 3 21.78 27.50 22.75
CA PHE A 3 20.49 27.13 23.33
C PHE A 3 19.29 27.64 22.52
N LEU A 4 19.36 28.84 21.98
CA LEU A 4 18.29 29.41 21.15
C LEU A 4 18.17 28.72 19.79
N VAL A 5 19.29 28.34 19.19
CA VAL A 5 19.30 27.56 17.93
C VAL A 5 18.68 26.19 18.13
N SER A 6 18.98 25.50 19.26
CA SER A 6 18.41 24.20 19.59
C SER A 6 16.89 24.25 19.80
N LEU A 7 16.37 25.30 20.45
CA LEU A 7 14.93 25.51 20.67
C LEU A 7 14.18 25.80 19.35
N VAL A 8 14.77 26.59 18.46
CA VAL A 8 14.17 26.87 17.14
C VAL A 8 14.11 25.61 16.27
N ILE A 9 15.18 24.82 16.25
CA ILE A 9 15.21 23.56 15.50
C ILE A 9 14.15 22.59 16.07
N PHE A 10 14.04 22.46 17.37
CA PHE A 10 13.06 21.59 18.02
C PHE A 10 11.61 22.00 17.72
N SER A 11 11.31 23.31 17.74
CA SER A 11 9.96 23.81 17.38
C SER A 11 9.60 23.61 15.90
N LEU A 12 10.57 23.69 14.98
CA LEU A 12 10.34 23.41 13.56
C LEU A 12 10.01 21.93 13.31
N PHE A 13 10.66 21.01 14.03
CA PHE A 13 10.32 19.57 13.93
C PHE A 13 8.90 19.29 14.45
N LEU A 14 8.50 19.89 15.58
CA LEU A 14 7.14 19.68 16.12
C LEU A 14 6.04 20.17 15.17
N ASN A 15 6.23 21.31 14.53
CA ASN A 15 5.27 21.84 13.56
C ASN A 15 5.16 20.96 12.29
N GLY A 16 6.28 20.42 11.80
CA GLY A 16 6.29 19.53 10.64
C GLY A 16 5.53 18.22 10.88
N PHE A 17 5.67 17.62 12.05
CA PHE A 17 4.94 16.40 12.42
C PHE A 17 3.43 16.64 12.57
N ALA A 18 3.02 17.76 13.16
CA ALA A 18 1.61 18.09 13.33
C ALA A 18 0.91 18.29 11.96
N THR A 19 1.55 18.95 11.00
CA THR A 19 1.00 19.19 9.66
C THR A 19 0.87 17.90 8.84
N ALA A 20 1.86 17.02 8.90
CA ALA A 20 1.81 15.73 8.20
C ALA A 20 0.73 14.80 8.76
N GLN A 21 0.56 14.76 10.08
CA GLN A 21 -0.50 13.96 10.72
C GLN A 21 -1.89 14.47 10.36
N THR A 22 -2.10 15.78 10.29
CA THR A 22 -3.34 16.39 9.82
C THR A 22 -3.61 16.04 8.36
N LEU A 23 -2.60 16.12 7.48
CA LEU A 23 -2.72 15.72 6.07
C LEU A 23 -3.17 14.27 5.92
N ILE A 24 -2.57 13.33 6.66
CA ILE A 24 -2.95 11.91 6.64
C ILE A 24 -4.41 11.75 7.07
N GLN A 25 -4.79 12.30 8.22
CA GLN A 25 -6.15 12.17 8.75
C GLN A 25 -7.20 12.75 7.79
N ASP A 26 -6.96 13.95 7.26
CA ASP A 26 -7.87 14.61 6.33
C ASP A 26 -8.00 13.85 5.01
N SER A 27 -6.88 13.33 4.47
CA SER A 27 -6.89 12.56 3.24
C SER A 27 -7.62 11.22 3.42
N CYS A 28 -7.34 10.48 4.50
CA CYS A 28 -8.04 9.25 4.82
C CYS A 28 -9.55 9.50 5.03
N LYS A 29 -9.91 10.57 5.74
CA LYS A 29 -11.31 10.93 5.96
C LYS A 29 -12.06 11.24 4.66
N LYS A 30 -11.43 11.97 3.74
CA LYS A 30 -12.01 12.29 2.42
C LYS A 30 -12.12 11.04 1.54
N ALA A 31 -11.07 10.23 1.47
CA ALA A 31 -11.03 9.03 0.65
C ALA A 31 -12.08 7.98 1.07
N PHE A 32 -12.30 7.82 2.37
CA PHE A 32 -13.16 6.78 2.95
C PHE A 32 -14.43 7.35 3.61
N ALA A 33 -14.89 8.54 3.20
CA ALA A 33 -16.07 9.18 3.79
C ALA A 33 -17.37 8.38 3.67
N LYS A 34 -17.46 7.49 2.65
CA LYS A 34 -18.64 6.66 2.37
C LYS A 34 -18.51 5.22 2.88
N ASP A 35 -17.32 4.83 3.31
CA ASP A 35 -17.03 3.47 3.79
C ASP A 35 -16.54 3.57 5.23
N PRO A 36 -17.35 3.12 6.21
CA PRO A 36 -17.10 3.50 7.58
C PRO A 36 -15.93 2.76 8.21
N GLN A 37 -15.30 3.46 9.10
CA GLN A 37 -14.45 3.06 10.20
C GLN A 37 -13.29 2.11 9.91
N SER A 38 -13.49 0.93 9.34
CA SER A 38 -12.39 -0.03 9.15
C SER A 38 -11.37 0.40 8.10
N SER A 39 -11.81 1.02 6.99
CA SER A 39 -10.92 1.52 5.95
C SER A 39 -10.23 2.82 6.35
N TYR A 40 -10.93 3.71 7.08
CA TYR A 40 -10.34 4.92 7.64
C TYR A 40 -9.26 4.61 8.68
N ASP A 41 -9.58 3.75 9.65
CA ASP A 41 -8.65 3.39 10.72
C ASP A 41 -7.40 2.71 10.17
N PHE A 42 -7.55 1.77 9.24
CA PHE A 42 -6.43 1.13 8.55
C PHE A 42 -5.58 2.14 7.75
N CYS A 43 -6.22 3.10 7.06
CA CYS A 43 -5.54 4.15 6.32
C CYS A 43 -4.66 5.00 7.25
N VAL A 44 -5.24 5.52 8.32
CA VAL A 44 -4.51 6.35 9.29
C VAL A 44 -3.38 5.56 9.95
N GLU A 45 -3.66 4.34 10.42
CA GLU A 45 -2.65 3.49 11.06
C GLU A 45 -1.49 3.18 10.12
N SER A 46 -1.79 2.72 8.90
CA SER A 46 -0.78 2.36 7.91
C SER A 46 0.14 3.53 7.56
N LEU A 47 -0.43 4.72 7.32
CA LEU A 47 0.34 5.89 6.91
C LEU A 47 1.09 6.56 8.08
N THR A 48 0.55 6.51 9.29
CA THR A 48 1.24 7.03 10.47
C THR A 48 2.39 6.14 10.95
N GLN A 49 2.44 4.89 10.54
CA GLN A 49 3.57 4.00 10.79
C GLN A 49 4.67 4.14 9.72
N ASP A 50 4.34 4.60 8.50
CA ASP A 50 5.30 4.76 7.41
C ASP A 50 6.07 6.09 7.49
N PRO A 51 7.43 6.05 7.60
CA PRO A 51 8.24 7.26 7.67
C PRO A 51 8.12 8.19 6.46
N GLN A 52 7.90 7.64 5.24
CA GLN A 52 7.76 8.44 4.03
C GLN A 52 6.42 9.18 4.00
N SER A 53 5.35 8.54 4.44
CA SER A 53 4.02 9.16 4.59
C SER A 53 4.03 10.25 5.67
N LYS A 54 4.73 10.03 6.78
CA LYS A 54 4.93 11.06 7.82
C LYS A 54 5.74 12.27 7.35
N ALA A 55 6.56 12.12 6.34
CA ALA A 55 7.33 13.20 5.73
C ALA A 55 6.56 13.90 4.59
N ALA A 56 5.39 13.41 4.21
CA ALA A 56 4.58 13.98 3.13
C ALA A 56 3.99 15.32 3.55
N THR A 57 4.11 16.33 2.66
CA THR A 57 3.57 17.68 2.87
C THR A 57 2.45 18.03 1.90
N THR A 58 2.20 17.18 0.89
CA THR A 58 1.15 17.34 -0.12
C THR A 58 0.45 16.01 -0.36
N LEU A 59 -0.78 16.05 -0.89
CA LEU A 59 -1.50 14.84 -1.29
C LEU A 59 -0.69 14.02 -2.31
N GLU A 60 -0.07 14.66 -3.32
CA GLU A 60 0.77 14.00 -4.31
C GLU A 60 1.95 13.24 -3.65
N SER A 61 2.64 13.87 -2.69
CA SER A 61 3.71 13.18 -1.95
C SER A 61 3.19 12.02 -1.09
N LEU A 62 1.97 12.12 -0.57
CA LEU A 62 1.32 11.06 0.20
C LEU A 62 0.92 9.89 -0.72
N VAL A 63 0.40 10.16 -1.93
CA VAL A 63 0.13 9.14 -2.96
C VAL A 63 1.42 8.41 -3.35
N LEU A 64 2.52 9.14 -3.58
CA LEU A 64 3.82 8.53 -3.88
C LEU A 64 4.32 7.63 -2.75
N ALA A 65 4.22 8.08 -1.49
CA ALA A 65 4.64 7.31 -0.32
C ALA A 65 3.79 6.04 -0.16
N SER A 66 2.46 6.15 -0.18
CA SER A 66 1.56 5.00 -0.04
C SER A 66 1.69 3.98 -1.19
N THR A 67 1.93 4.44 -2.43
CA THR A 67 2.19 3.53 -3.56
C THR A 67 3.50 2.76 -3.37
N LYS A 68 4.56 3.39 -2.86
CA LYS A 68 5.81 2.69 -2.52
C LYS A 68 5.62 1.68 -1.40
N THR A 69 4.80 2.01 -0.40
CA THR A 69 4.45 1.08 0.68
C THR A 69 3.72 -0.14 0.14
N ALA A 70 2.78 0.04 -0.80
CA ALA A 70 2.11 -1.06 -1.49
C ALA A 70 3.10 -1.95 -2.26
N ALA A 71 4.04 -1.37 -3.02
CA ALA A 71 5.07 -2.11 -3.74
C ALA A 71 6.01 -2.90 -2.79
N ALA A 72 6.35 -2.33 -1.64
CA ALA A 72 7.12 -3.02 -0.61
C ALA A 72 6.35 -4.20 0.00
N LYS A 73 5.04 -4.05 0.24
CA LYS A 73 4.17 -5.13 0.71
C LYS A 73 4.10 -6.29 -0.29
N ILE A 74 3.92 -6.02 -1.59
CA ILE A 74 3.96 -7.05 -2.63
C ILE A 74 5.32 -7.77 -2.62
N THR A 75 6.42 -7.03 -2.52
CA THR A 75 7.75 -7.63 -2.49
C THR A 75 7.92 -8.57 -1.28
N ASN A 76 7.43 -8.16 -0.11
CA ASN A 76 7.44 -8.99 1.09
C ASN A 76 6.58 -10.24 0.92
N LEU A 77 5.35 -10.11 0.40
CA LEU A 77 4.44 -11.23 0.18
C LEU A 77 5.01 -12.25 -0.82
N LYS A 78 5.64 -11.78 -1.90
CA LYS A 78 6.40 -12.67 -2.81
C LYS A 78 7.50 -13.45 -2.08
N GLY A 79 8.16 -12.83 -1.11
CA GLY A 79 9.16 -13.49 -0.25
C GLY A 79 8.55 -14.59 0.62
N ILE A 80 7.37 -14.34 1.21
CA ILE A 80 6.62 -15.32 2.01
C ILE A 80 6.24 -16.52 1.12
N VAL A 81 5.60 -16.29 -0.01
CA VAL A 81 5.19 -17.35 -0.94
C VAL A 81 6.39 -18.14 -1.46
N ALA A 82 7.52 -17.48 -1.72
CA ALA A 82 8.75 -18.17 -2.13
C ALA A 82 9.35 -19.07 -1.03
N GLN A 83 9.07 -18.78 0.24
CA GLN A 83 9.40 -19.66 1.37
C GLN A 83 8.40 -20.83 1.47
N ASP A 84 7.11 -20.55 1.34
CA ASP A 84 6.06 -21.57 1.41
C ASP A 84 6.20 -22.60 0.31
N LEU A 85 6.64 -22.22 -0.89
CA LEU A 85 6.95 -23.15 -1.99
C LEU A 85 8.06 -24.18 -1.65
N LYS A 86 8.87 -23.95 -0.64
CA LYS A 86 9.92 -24.87 -0.18
C LYS A 86 9.47 -25.74 1.00
N ASP A 87 8.32 -25.43 1.58
CA ASP A 87 7.79 -26.12 2.75
C ASP A 87 6.97 -27.34 2.32
N GLN A 88 7.32 -28.51 2.89
CA GLN A 88 6.62 -29.77 2.59
C GLN A 88 5.13 -29.75 2.97
N ARG A 89 4.73 -28.85 3.87
CA ARG A 89 3.32 -28.68 4.26
C ARG A 89 2.41 -28.18 3.13
N TYR A 90 3.00 -27.58 2.10
CA TYR A 90 2.28 -26.92 1.01
C TYR A 90 2.47 -27.60 -0.35
N GLN A 91 2.90 -28.88 -0.36
CA GLN A 91 3.17 -29.61 -1.60
C GLN A 91 1.91 -29.83 -2.48
N ASP A 92 0.74 -29.87 -1.88
CA ASP A 92 -0.55 -30.02 -2.57
C ASP A 92 -1.08 -28.71 -3.19
N ILE A 93 -0.48 -27.56 -2.83
CA ILE A 93 -0.88 -26.22 -3.30
C ILE A 93 0.25 -25.46 -4.02
N VAL A 94 1.29 -26.16 -4.44
CA VAL A 94 2.47 -25.54 -5.09
C VAL A 94 2.09 -24.79 -6.37
N GLU A 95 1.19 -25.33 -7.18
CA GLU A 95 0.78 -24.67 -8.43
C GLU A 95 -0.04 -23.41 -8.15
N ASP A 96 -0.95 -23.43 -7.19
CA ASP A 96 -1.74 -22.28 -6.77
C ASP A 96 -0.82 -21.15 -6.23
N LEU A 97 0.18 -21.51 -5.42
CA LEU A 97 1.19 -20.55 -4.93
C LEU A 97 2.04 -19.94 -6.06
N LYS A 98 2.37 -20.71 -7.10
CA LYS A 98 3.08 -20.20 -8.28
C LYS A 98 2.22 -19.21 -9.08
N LEU A 99 0.92 -19.49 -9.24
CA LEU A 99 -0.03 -18.57 -9.88
C LEU A 99 -0.10 -17.25 -9.11
N CYS A 100 -0.22 -17.30 -7.78
CA CYS A 100 -0.17 -16.10 -6.95
C CYS A 100 1.11 -15.30 -7.14
N LEU A 101 2.29 -15.94 -7.27
CA LEU A 101 3.54 -15.24 -7.59
C LEU A 101 3.47 -14.52 -8.94
N GLY A 102 2.78 -15.08 -9.92
CA GLY A 102 2.52 -14.46 -11.23
C GLY A 102 1.72 -13.17 -11.04
N PHE A 103 0.56 -13.25 -10.36
CA PHE A 103 -0.28 -12.09 -10.08
C PHE A 103 0.47 -10.98 -9.32
N TYR A 104 1.27 -11.34 -8.31
CA TYR A 104 2.06 -10.35 -7.56
C TYR A 104 3.19 -9.74 -8.39
N LYS A 105 3.76 -10.46 -9.36
CA LYS A 105 4.75 -9.91 -10.28
C LYS A 105 4.11 -8.81 -11.14
N ASP A 106 2.96 -9.11 -11.74
CA ASP A 106 2.26 -8.18 -12.63
C ASP A 106 1.75 -6.95 -11.85
N ALA A 107 1.21 -7.16 -10.64
CA ALA A 107 0.83 -6.07 -9.75
C ALA A 107 2.01 -5.18 -9.36
N ASN A 108 3.19 -5.76 -9.07
CA ASN A 108 4.38 -4.98 -8.76
C ASN A 108 4.86 -4.14 -9.95
N ASP A 109 4.75 -4.64 -11.17
CA ASP A 109 5.09 -3.90 -12.38
C ASP A 109 4.06 -2.79 -12.66
N SER A 110 2.77 -3.04 -12.41
CA SER A 110 1.72 -2.02 -12.43
C SER A 110 1.99 -0.91 -11.40
N LEU A 111 2.37 -1.23 -10.16
CA LEU A 111 2.71 -0.21 -9.14
C LEU A 111 3.95 0.60 -9.53
N LYS A 112 4.95 0.02 -10.17
CA LYS A 112 6.10 0.77 -10.69
C LYS A 112 5.67 1.77 -11.77
N THR A 113 4.78 1.34 -12.68
CA THR A 113 4.21 2.21 -13.71
C THR A 113 3.38 3.32 -13.08
N ALA A 114 2.53 3.01 -12.10
CA ALA A 114 1.77 4.01 -11.35
C ALA A 114 2.69 5.05 -10.69
N LEU A 115 3.81 4.65 -10.09
CA LEU A 115 4.80 5.58 -9.53
C LEU A 115 5.42 6.51 -10.58
N ALA A 116 5.65 6.03 -11.79
CA ALA A 116 6.13 6.87 -12.89
C ALA A 116 5.05 7.86 -13.35
N ASN A 117 3.81 7.41 -13.49
CA ASN A 117 2.67 8.23 -13.87
C ASN A 117 2.39 9.34 -12.84
N ILE A 118 2.42 9.04 -11.53
CA ILE A 118 2.26 10.06 -10.48
C ILE A 118 3.34 11.15 -10.61
N LYS A 119 4.60 10.76 -10.80
CA LYS A 119 5.72 11.70 -10.95
C LYS A 119 5.58 12.59 -12.18
N SER A 120 4.98 12.10 -13.26
CA SER A 120 4.69 12.87 -14.48
C SER A 120 3.34 13.58 -14.44
N ARG A 121 2.59 13.46 -13.32
CA ARG A 121 1.24 14.00 -13.13
C ARG A 121 0.19 13.44 -14.08
N ASP A 122 0.43 12.25 -14.60
CA ASP A 122 -0.55 11.45 -15.31
C ASP A 122 -1.38 10.64 -14.31
N TYR A 123 -2.33 11.30 -13.65
CA TYR A 123 -3.12 10.70 -12.57
C TYR A 123 -4.13 9.66 -13.06
N ASP A 124 -4.63 9.80 -14.29
CA ASP A 124 -5.51 8.82 -14.92
C ASP A 124 -4.75 7.51 -15.20
N GLY A 125 -3.55 7.61 -15.77
CA GLY A 125 -2.66 6.49 -15.96
C GLY A 125 -2.24 5.84 -14.65
N ALA A 126 -1.97 6.65 -13.62
CA ALA A 126 -1.67 6.16 -12.28
C ALA A 126 -2.84 5.36 -11.68
N ASN A 127 -4.06 5.90 -11.76
CA ASN A 127 -5.25 5.24 -11.24
C ASN A 127 -5.53 3.92 -11.97
N SER A 128 -5.37 3.89 -13.29
CA SER A 128 -5.50 2.66 -14.09
C SER A 128 -4.53 1.57 -13.64
N ASN A 129 -3.26 1.92 -13.41
CA ASN A 129 -2.24 0.98 -12.97
C ASN A 129 -2.43 0.55 -11.49
N LEU A 130 -2.88 1.44 -10.61
CA LEU A 130 -3.25 1.10 -9.24
C LEU A 130 -4.44 0.13 -9.20
N SER A 131 -5.45 0.36 -10.05
CA SER A 131 -6.60 -0.53 -10.18
C SER A 131 -6.20 -1.92 -10.70
N ALA A 132 -5.28 -1.98 -11.67
CA ALA A 132 -4.74 -3.26 -12.15
C ALA A 132 -4.01 -4.03 -11.03
N ALA A 133 -3.21 -3.33 -10.23
CA ALA A 133 -2.49 -3.95 -9.11
C ALA A 133 -3.43 -4.43 -7.99
N LEU A 134 -4.60 -3.79 -7.84
CA LEU A 134 -5.58 -4.10 -6.80
C LEU A 134 -6.23 -5.47 -6.98
N ASN A 135 -6.26 -6.01 -8.20
CA ASN A 135 -6.88 -7.31 -8.49
C ASN A 135 -6.05 -8.48 -7.96
N ALA A 136 -4.72 -8.37 -7.95
CA ALA A 136 -3.83 -9.50 -7.67
C ALA A 136 -4.09 -10.25 -6.35
N PRO A 137 -4.40 -9.61 -5.21
CA PRO A 137 -4.76 -10.32 -4.00
C PRO A 137 -6.05 -11.14 -4.14
N GLY A 138 -7.04 -10.58 -4.84
CA GLY A 138 -8.31 -11.26 -5.12
C GLY A 138 -8.13 -12.43 -6.07
N ASP A 139 -7.43 -12.22 -7.20
CA ASP A 139 -7.16 -13.26 -8.18
C ASP A 139 -6.44 -14.47 -7.55
N CYS A 140 -5.51 -14.22 -6.62
CA CYS A 140 -4.85 -15.28 -5.88
C CYS A 140 -5.82 -16.06 -4.97
N GLU A 141 -6.70 -15.39 -4.22
CA GLU A 141 -7.68 -16.06 -3.36
C GLU A 141 -8.76 -16.80 -4.17
N ASP A 142 -9.16 -16.25 -5.31
CA ASP A 142 -10.14 -16.88 -6.21
C ASP A 142 -9.57 -18.17 -6.83
N ASP A 143 -8.27 -18.20 -7.20
CA ASP A 143 -7.60 -19.40 -7.70
C ASP A 143 -7.62 -20.53 -6.65
N PHE A 144 -7.27 -20.25 -5.40
CA PHE A 144 -7.38 -21.20 -4.30
C PHE A 144 -8.81 -21.71 -4.09
N LYS A 145 -9.77 -20.80 -4.20
CA LYS A 145 -11.21 -21.14 -4.06
C LYS A 145 -11.70 -22.02 -5.20
N GLU A 146 -11.30 -21.74 -6.44
CA GLU A 146 -11.64 -22.56 -7.61
C GLU A 146 -11.03 -23.97 -7.52
N ALA A 147 -9.83 -24.07 -6.95
CA ALA A 147 -9.17 -25.33 -6.65
C ALA A 147 -9.75 -26.08 -5.43
N GLU A 148 -10.76 -25.51 -4.75
CA GLU A 148 -11.34 -26.01 -3.49
C GLU A 148 -10.29 -26.20 -2.39
N LYS A 149 -9.26 -25.34 -2.37
CA LYS A 149 -8.14 -25.36 -1.42
C LYS A 149 -8.15 -24.14 -0.52
N LYS A 150 -7.50 -24.25 0.63
CA LYS A 150 -7.35 -23.14 1.57
C LYS A 150 -6.04 -22.39 1.31
N SER A 151 -6.14 -21.10 1.04
CA SER A 151 -4.98 -20.22 0.93
C SER A 151 -4.28 -20.07 2.28
N PRO A 152 -2.95 -20.27 2.35
CA PRO A 152 -2.19 -20.02 3.57
C PRO A 152 -1.90 -18.52 3.77
N ILE A 153 -2.15 -17.67 2.77
CA ILE A 153 -1.77 -16.24 2.72
C ILE A 153 -2.99 -15.31 2.64
N THR A 154 -4.19 -15.79 3.00
CA THR A 154 -5.42 -14.98 2.96
C THR A 154 -5.31 -13.69 3.78
N ASN A 155 -4.66 -13.75 4.96
CA ASN A 155 -4.47 -12.55 5.79
C ASN A 155 -3.56 -11.52 5.13
N GLU A 156 -2.46 -11.97 4.55
CA GLU A 156 -1.50 -11.16 3.80
C GLU A 156 -2.15 -10.51 2.57
N ASN A 157 -2.97 -11.26 1.84
CA ASN A 157 -3.75 -10.77 0.71
C ASN A 157 -4.75 -9.67 1.13
N ASN A 158 -5.46 -9.88 2.22
CA ASN A 158 -6.38 -8.86 2.77
C ASN A 158 -5.65 -7.57 3.16
N ILE A 159 -4.46 -7.68 3.78
CA ILE A 159 -3.63 -6.53 4.12
C ILE A 159 -3.10 -5.85 2.86
N LEU A 160 -2.64 -6.61 1.87
CA LEU A 160 -2.14 -6.07 0.60
C LEU A 160 -3.24 -5.31 -0.14
N TYR A 161 -4.44 -5.88 -0.28
CA TYR A 161 -5.60 -5.23 -0.88
C TYR A 161 -5.87 -3.88 -0.23
N LYS A 162 -6.03 -3.84 1.10
CA LYS A 162 -6.25 -2.59 1.85
C LYS A 162 -5.13 -1.59 1.65
N THR A 163 -3.89 -2.04 1.55
CA THR A 163 -2.72 -1.17 1.34
C THR A 163 -2.74 -0.52 -0.06
N ILE A 164 -3.16 -1.25 -1.12
CA ILE A 164 -3.26 -0.71 -2.49
C ILE A 164 -4.47 0.21 -2.65
N VAL A 165 -5.57 -0.05 -1.94
CA VAL A 165 -6.78 0.82 -1.95
C VAL A 165 -6.44 2.24 -1.53
N ILE A 166 -5.50 2.45 -0.60
CA ILE A 166 -5.15 3.80 -0.12
C ILE A 166 -4.65 4.70 -1.25
N PRO A 167 -3.54 4.40 -1.96
CA PRO A 167 -3.07 5.25 -3.05
C PRO A 167 -4.07 5.32 -4.20
N SER A 168 -4.84 4.28 -4.48
CA SER A 168 -5.90 4.31 -5.49
C SER A 168 -6.97 5.36 -5.15
N ALA A 169 -7.49 5.34 -3.93
CA ALA A 169 -8.47 6.32 -3.48
C ALA A 169 -7.90 7.75 -3.44
N PHE A 170 -6.65 7.92 -3.05
CA PHE A 170 -6.01 9.24 -3.02
C PHE A 170 -5.74 9.80 -4.42
N THR A 171 -5.38 8.96 -5.38
CA THR A 171 -5.13 9.40 -6.77
C THR A 171 -6.38 10.00 -7.40
N THR A 172 -7.58 9.51 -7.06
CA THR A 172 -8.84 10.10 -7.54
C THR A 172 -9.13 11.49 -6.96
N MET A 173 -8.35 11.96 -6.00
CA MET A 173 -8.50 13.27 -5.38
C MET A 173 -7.49 14.31 -5.93
N LEU A 174 -6.58 13.91 -6.84
CA LEU A 174 -5.61 14.76 -7.52
C LEU A 174 -6.15 15.28 -8.84
#